data_781a99b5219a98758fadf663b123195a
#
_entry.id   781a99b5219a98758fadf663b123195a
#
_cell.length_a   1.000
_cell.length_b   1.000
_cell.length_c   1.000
_cell.angle_alpha   90.00
_cell.angle_beta   90.00
_cell.angle_gamma   90.00
#
_symmetry.space_group_name_H-M   'P 1'
#
loop_
_entity.id
_entity.type
_entity.pdbx_description
1 polymer ?
#
loop_
_entity_poly.entity_id
_entity_poly.type
_entity_poly.pdbx_seq_one_letter_code
_entity_poly.pdbx_strand_id
1 'polypeptide(L)'
;MTVRRLEPYAVTIFAEMSAVAARIGAVNLGQGFPDEDGPPAMLKVAENAIAEGVNQYPPALGIAPLREAIAAQRKRHFGTDYDPDTEVLVTAGATEAIASAVLGLVEPGSEVLLIEPFYDSYSPVIAMAGCERRAVPLMQDGRGFAIDVDGLRKAITPKTKALIVNSPHNPTGMVASDEELKALAELAVDADLLVISDEVYEHLVFDGCRHLP
;
A
#
# COMPACT_ATOMS: atom_id res chain seq x y z
N MET A 1 -11.71 -18.17 -17.55
CA MET A 1 -10.91 -19.25 -16.94
C MET A 1 -9.70 -18.58 -16.30
N THR A 2 -9.58 -18.63 -14.97
CA THR A 2 -8.49 -17.98 -14.20
C THR A 2 -7.31 -18.96 -14.12
N VAL A 3 -6.07 -18.45 -14.14
CA VAL A 3 -4.90 -19.28 -13.91
C VAL A 3 -4.90 -19.82 -12.47
N ARG A 4 -4.45 -21.06 -12.28
CA ARG A 4 -4.56 -21.80 -11.00
C ARG A 4 -4.07 -21.01 -9.78
N ARG A 5 -2.97 -20.26 -9.91
CA ARG A 5 -2.41 -19.48 -8.80
C ARG A 5 -3.30 -18.31 -8.35
N LEU A 6 -4.28 -17.89 -9.17
CA LEU A 6 -5.21 -16.80 -8.86
C LEU A 6 -6.61 -17.29 -8.47
N GLU A 7 -6.90 -18.58 -8.56
CA GLU A 7 -8.21 -19.13 -8.17
C GLU A 7 -8.62 -18.77 -6.72
N PRO A 8 -7.70 -18.77 -5.73
CA PRO A 8 -8.05 -18.40 -4.35
C PRO A 8 -8.47 -16.93 -4.18
N TYR A 9 -8.21 -16.07 -5.17
CA TYR A 9 -8.43 -14.62 -5.10
C TYR A 9 -9.57 -14.14 -6.02
N ALA A 10 -10.43 -15.05 -6.46
CA ALA A 10 -11.51 -14.73 -7.41
C ALA A 10 -12.56 -13.77 -6.83
N VAL A 11 -12.74 -13.76 -5.52
CA VAL A 11 -13.66 -12.86 -4.80
C VAL A 11 -12.91 -12.22 -3.63
N THR A 12 -13.05 -10.89 -3.50
CA THR A 12 -12.45 -10.17 -2.37
C THR A 12 -13.34 -10.30 -1.13
N ILE A 13 -12.73 -10.21 0.05
CA ILE A 13 -13.48 -10.18 1.33
C ILE A 13 -14.48 -9.01 1.36
N PHE A 14 -14.15 -7.87 0.75
CA PHE A 14 -15.03 -6.71 0.66
C PHE A 14 -16.29 -7.01 -0.15
N ALA A 15 -16.16 -7.68 -1.31
CA ALA A 15 -17.30 -8.05 -2.13
C ALA A 15 -18.20 -9.09 -1.41
N GLU A 16 -17.59 -10.06 -0.75
CA GLU A 16 -18.32 -11.08 0.02
C GLU A 16 -19.11 -10.46 1.18
N MET A 17 -18.44 -9.63 2.01
CA MET A 17 -19.09 -8.98 3.16
C MET A 17 -20.17 -7.99 2.74
N SER A 18 -19.96 -7.25 1.66
CA SER A 18 -20.96 -6.34 1.10
C SER A 18 -22.19 -7.11 0.60
N ALA A 19 -22.00 -8.24 -0.06
CA ALA A 19 -23.09 -9.11 -0.49
C ALA A 19 -23.86 -9.72 0.70
N VAL A 20 -23.16 -10.12 1.76
CA VAL A 20 -23.81 -10.61 3.00
C VAL A 20 -24.62 -9.51 3.65
N ALA A 21 -24.06 -8.32 3.85
CA ALA A 21 -24.76 -7.18 4.46
C ALA A 21 -26.04 -6.82 3.67
N ALA A 22 -25.94 -6.74 2.36
CA ALA A 22 -27.11 -6.46 1.49
C ALA A 22 -28.20 -7.54 1.62
N ARG A 23 -27.80 -8.83 1.65
CA ARG A 23 -28.76 -9.96 1.73
C ARG A 23 -29.55 -9.99 3.03
N ILE A 24 -28.93 -9.60 4.16
CA ILE A 24 -29.57 -9.63 5.48
C ILE A 24 -30.09 -8.25 5.93
N GLY A 25 -29.96 -7.22 5.12
CA GLY A 25 -30.38 -5.84 5.43
C GLY A 25 -29.57 -5.21 6.56
N ALA A 26 -28.31 -5.61 6.76
CA ALA A 26 -27.44 -5.06 7.80
C ALA A 26 -26.70 -3.82 7.30
N VAL A 27 -26.28 -2.97 8.25
CA VAL A 27 -25.30 -1.91 7.97
C VAL A 27 -23.96 -2.54 7.65
N ASN A 28 -23.36 -2.18 6.50
CA ASN A 28 -22.06 -2.68 6.12
C ASN A 28 -20.97 -1.90 6.85
N LEU A 29 -20.36 -2.50 7.86
CA LEU A 29 -19.21 -1.97 8.58
C LEU A 29 -17.89 -2.65 8.16
N GLY A 30 -17.94 -3.55 7.18
CA GLY A 30 -16.76 -4.29 6.67
C GLY A 30 -15.93 -3.53 5.64
N GLN A 31 -16.45 -2.41 5.13
CA GLN A 31 -15.74 -1.56 4.18
C GLN A 31 -16.01 -0.10 4.52
N GLY A 32 -14.93 0.63 4.81
CA GLY A 32 -14.99 2.08 4.98
C GLY A 32 -14.78 2.80 3.64
N PHE A 33 -15.60 3.78 3.38
CA PHE A 33 -15.38 4.76 2.31
C PHE A 33 -15.99 6.10 2.75
N PRO A 34 -15.44 7.24 2.26
CA PRO A 34 -16.03 8.55 2.56
C PRO A 34 -17.46 8.62 2.00
N ASP A 35 -18.37 9.16 2.81
CA ASP A 35 -19.75 9.49 2.42
C ASP A 35 -19.90 10.99 2.08
N GLU A 36 -18.80 11.71 2.09
CA GLU A 36 -18.70 13.11 1.67
C GLU A 36 -17.97 13.21 0.33
N ASP A 37 -18.41 14.17 -0.49
CA ASP A 37 -17.70 14.54 -1.73
C ASP A 37 -16.33 15.15 -1.40
N GLY A 38 -15.41 15.09 -2.38
CA GLY A 38 -14.13 15.79 -2.26
C GLY A 38 -14.29 17.31 -2.17
N PRO A 39 -13.23 18.06 -1.80
CA PRO A 39 -13.29 19.52 -1.71
C PRO A 39 -13.85 20.16 -2.98
N PRO A 40 -14.86 21.05 -2.91
CA PRO A 40 -15.51 21.63 -4.09
C PRO A 40 -14.55 22.30 -5.07
N ALA A 41 -13.49 22.94 -4.56
CA ALA A 41 -12.47 23.57 -5.40
C ALA A 41 -11.71 22.54 -6.25
N MET A 42 -11.40 21.37 -5.69
CA MET A 42 -10.73 20.28 -6.41
C MET A 42 -11.64 19.67 -7.47
N LEU A 43 -12.91 19.44 -7.13
CA LEU A 43 -13.92 18.93 -8.09
C LEU A 43 -14.09 19.88 -9.26
N LYS A 44 -14.12 21.21 -8.98
CA LYS A 44 -14.25 22.22 -10.04
C LYS A 44 -13.04 22.26 -10.97
N VAL A 45 -11.83 22.07 -10.46
CA VAL A 45 -10.61 21.94 -11.29
C VAL A 45 -10.70 20.72 -12.20
N ALA A 46 -11.18 19.58 -11.69
CA ALA A 46 -11.37 18.37 -12.49
C ALA A 46 -12.42 18.55 -13.59
N GLU A 47 -13.58 19.14 -13.30
CA GLU A 47 -14.61 19.49 -14.28
C GLU A 47 -14.06 20.38 -15.41
N ASN A 48 -13.34 21.42 -15.04
CA ASN A 48 -12.75 22.36 -16.00
C ASN A 48 -11.71 21.64 -16.88
N ALA A 49 -10.84 20.83 -16.30
CA ALA A 49 -9.84 20.06 -17.05
C ALA A 49 -10.48 19.14 -18.10
N ILE A 50 -11.57 18.47 -17.74
CA ILE A 50 -12.34 17.64 -18.70
C ILE A 50 -12.93 18.49 -19.80
N ALA A 51 -13.56 19.61 -19.46
CA ALA A 51 -14.20 20.51 -20.45
C ALA A 51 -13.20 21.18 -21.39
N GLU A 52 -11.98 21.45 -20.92
CA GLU A 52 -10.90 22.08 -21.67
C GLU A 52 -10.06 21.07 -22.48
N GLY A 53 -10.43 19.78 -22.46
CA GLY A 53 -9.79 18.74 -23.26
C GLY A 53 -8.53 18.13 -22.63
N VAL A 54 -8.25 18.37 -21.35
CA VAL A 54 -7.17 17.69 -20.60
C VAL A 54 -7.63 16.28 -20.23
N ASN A 55 -7.94 15.48 -21.25
CA ASN A 55 -8.52 14.14 -21.12
C ASN A 55 -7.95 13.16 -22.18
N GLN A 56 -6.79 13.49 -22.74
CA GLN A 56 -6.10 12.68 -23.74
C GLN A 56 -5.01 11.82 -23.08
N TYR A 57 -4.34 10.99 -23.87
CA TYR A 57 -3.29 10.08 -23.44
C TYR A 57 -2.17 10.82 -22.70
N PRO A 58 -1.96 10.49 -21.41
CA PRO A 58 -0.80 11.04 -20.68
C PRO A 58 0.48 10.31 -21.07
N PRO A 59 1.66 10.90 -20.80
CA PRO A 59 2.92 10.15 -20.79
C PRO A 59 2.85 8.94 -19.84
N ALA A 60 3.61 7.87 -20.14
CA ALA A 60 3.59 6.63 -19.35
C ALA A 60 3.95 6.84 -17.86
N LEU A 61 4.83 7.81 -17.56
CA LEU A 61 5.20 8.16 -16.18
C LEU A 61 4.21 9.10 -15.48
N GLY A 62 3.19 9.58 -16.17
CA GLY A 62 2.30 10.66 -15.74
C GLY A 62 2.74 12.03 -16.24
N ILE A 63 1.84 13.01 -16.19
CA ILE A 63 2.13 14.38 -16.64
C ILE A 63 3.15 15.07 -15.72
N ALA A 64 4.08 15.81 -16.29
CA ALA A 64 5.16 16.47 -15.55
C ALA A 64 4.65 17.34 -14.37
N PRO A 65 3.62 18.21 -14.53
CA PRO A 65 3.13 19.00 -13.40
C PRO A 65 2.67 18.17 -12.19
N LEU A 66 2.12 16.98 -12.41
CA LEU A 66 1.71 16.10 -11.29
C LEU A 66 2.93 15.47 -10.61
N ARG A 67 3.91 14.98 -11.40
CA ARG A 67 5.15 14.42 -10.86
C ARG A 67 5.95 15.43 -10.04
N GLU A 68 6.06 16.67 -10.55
CA GLU A 68 6.67 17.80 -9.85
C GLU A 68 5.92 18.15 -8.54
N ALA A 69 4.59 18.13 -8.57
CA ALA A 69 3.78 18.39 -7.38
C ALA A 69 3.96 17.29 -6.32
N ILE A 70 4.09 16.02 -6.74
CA ILE A 70 4.37 14.88 -5.84
C ILE A 70 5.75 15.07 -5.19
N ALA A 71 6.80 15.33 -5.97
CA ALA A 71 8.14 15.56 -5.44
C ALA A 71 8.19 16.75 -4.47
N ALA A 72 7.51 17.86 -4.81
CA ALA A 72 7.42 19.03 -3.96
C ALA A 72 6.63 18.75 -2.66
N GLN A 73 5.58 17.92 -2.71
CA GLN A 73 4.83 17.49 -1.52
C GLN A 73 5.71 16.67 -0.58
N ARG A 74 6.43 15.67 -1.10
CA ARG A 74 7.35 14.84 -0.31
C ARG A 74 8.45 15.67 0.35
N LYS A 75 9.05 16.61 -0.38
CA LYS A 75 10.04 17.52 0.18
C LYS A 75 9.47 18.40 1.29
N ARG A 76 8.27 18.98 1.08
CA ARG A 76 7.63 19.89 2.04
C ARG A 76 7.21 19.19 3.34
N HIS A 77 6.67 17.98 3.24
CA HIS A 77 6.12 17.29 4.41
C HIS A 77 7.12 16.39 5.13
N PHE A 78 8.05 15.78 4.38
CA PHE A 78 8.96 14.76 4.93
C PHE A 78 10.45 15.10 4.76
N GLY A 79 10.77 16.16 4.02
CA GLY A 79 12.16 16.55 3.75
C GLY A 79 12.88 15.65 2.74
N THR A 80 12.16 14.73 2.08
CA THR A 80 12.72 13.80 1.10
C THR A 80 12.73 14.46 -0.27
N ASP A 81 13.88 14.50 -0.93
CA ASP A 81 14.05 14.99 -2.31
C ASP A 81 13.93 13.81 -3.28
N TYR A 82 13.07 13.97 -4.29
CA TYR A 82 12.91 13.06 -5.42
C TYR A 82 13.05 13.83 -6.72
N ASP A 83 13.75 13.25 -7.70
CA ASP A 83 13.77 13.74 -9.07
C ASP A 83 12.44 13.37 -9.75
N PRO A 84 11.57 14.35 -10.12
CA PRO A 84 10.29 14.06 -10.71
C PRO A 84 10.37 13.32 -12.06
N ASP A 85 11.52 13.36 -12.75
CA ASP A 85 11.68 12.75 -14.07
C ASP A 85 12.13 11.29 -14.00
N THR A 86 12.81 10.88 -12.94
CA THR A 86 13.42 9.56 -12.82
C THR A 86 12.96 8.76 -11.62
N GLU A 87 12.35 9.41 -10.60
CA GLU A 87 11.99 8.77 -9.32
C GLU A 87 10.50 8.86 -9.00
N VAL A 88 9.67 9.44 -9.89
CA VAL A 88 8.24 9.56 -9.70
C VAL A 88 7.48 8.92 -10.86
N LEU A 89 6.64 7.94 -10.53
CA LEU A 89 5.70 7.27 -11.44
C LEU A 89 4.27 7.43 -10.92
N VAL A 90 3.39 7.93 -11.77
CA VAL A 90 1.94 8.04 -11.48
C VAL A 90 1.24 6.76 -11.93
N THR A 91 0.45 6.19 -11.05
CA THR A 91 -0.30 4.95 -11.28
C THR A 91 -1.80 5.12 -11.01
N ALA A 92 -2.62 4.18 -11.45
CA ALA A 92 -4.05 4.11 -11.13
C ALA A 92 -4.23 3.60 -9.69
N GLY A 93 -3.86 4.44 -8.73
CA GLY A 93 -3.88 4.15 -7.29
C GLY A 93 -2.71 3.30 -6.80
N ALA A 94 -2.65 3.14 -5.47
CA ALA A 94 -1.60 2.37 -4.80
C ALA A 94 -1.60 0.89 -5.21
N THR A 95 -2.75 0.32 -5.57
CA THR A 95 -2.85 -1.08 -6.02
C THR A 95 -2.02 -1.33 -7.28
N GLU A 96 -2.06 -0.42 -8.27
CA GLU A 96 -1.22 -0.54 -9.47
C GLU A 96 0.25 -0.30 -9.13
N ALA A 97 0.56 0.65 -8.24
CA ALA A 97 1.93 0.90 -7.80
C ALA A 97 2.56 -0.34 -7.18
N ILE A 98 1.85 -0.99 -6.24
CA ILE A 98 2.31 -2.22 -5.59
C ILE A 98 2.43 -3.36 -6.60
N ALA A 99 1.44 -3.50 -7.50
CA ALA A 99 1.50 -4.52 -8.55
C ALA A 99 2.71 -4.32 -9.46
N SER A 100 2.96 -3.10 -9.90
CA SER A 100 4.11 -2.76 -10.74
C SER A 100 5.44 -2.99 -10.03
N ALA A 101 5.54 -2.62 -8.74
CA ALA A 101 6.74 -2.84 -7.94
C ALA A 101 7.04 -4.35 -7.77
N VAL A 102 6.05 -5.13 -7.37
CA VAL A 102 6.26 -6.58 -7.16
C VAL A 102 6.54 -7.30 -8.47
N LEU A 103 5.76 -7.01 -9.54
CA LEU A 103 5.94 -7.64 -10.85
C LEU A 103 7.26 -7.24 -11.54
N GLY A 104 7.72 -6.01 -11.31
CA GLY A 104 8.89 -5.46 -11.98
C GLY A 104 10.21 -5.67 -11.23
N LEU A 105 10.15 -5.88 -9.90
CA LEU A 105 11.35 -5.84 -9.05
C LEU A 105 11.58 -7.15 -8.26
N VAL A 106 10.61 -8.07 -8.23
CA VAL A 106 10.74 -9.33 -7.49
C VAL A 106 10.70 -10.52 -8.45
N GLU A 107 11.78 -11.29 -8.48
CA GLU A 107 11.91 -12.47 -9.35
C GLU A 107 10.92 -13.57 -8.98
N PRO A 108 10.29 -14.24 -9.97
CA PRO A 108 9.42 -15.40 -9.73
C PRO A 108 10.12 -16.49 -8.92
N GLY A 109 9.39 -17.13 -8.00
CA GLY A 109 9.93 -18.12 -7.08
C GLY A 109 10.57 -17.54 -5.81
N SER A 110 10.64 -16.21 -5.72
CA SER A 110 11.03 -15.51 -4.49
C SER A 110 9.90 -15.48 -3.46
N GLU A 111 10.25 -15.14 -2.23
CA GLU A 111 9.30 -14.90 -1.15
C GLU A 111 9.18 -13.40 -0.86
N VAL A 112 7.93 -12.94 -0.63
CA VAL A 112 7.61 -11.58 -0.18
C VAL A 112 7.09 -11.66 1.24
N LEU A 113 7.75 -10.94 2.16
CA LEU A 113 7.39 -10.88 3.57
C LEU A 113 6.31 -9.83 3.80
N LEU A 114 5.29 -10.18 4.59
CA LEU A 114 4.14 -9.33 4.93
C LEU A 114 3.94 -9.29 6.44
N ILE A 115 3.35 -8.20 6.92
CA ILE A 115 2.85 -8.03 8.28
C ILE A 115 1.34 -8.32 8.27
N GLU A 116 0.88 -9.31 9.03
CA GLU A 116 -0.52 -9.76 9.04
C GLU A 116 -1.29 -9.18 10.26
N PRO A 117 -2.58 -8.76 10.09
CA PRO A 117 -3.35 -8.75 8.84
C PRO A 117 -2.81 -7.76 7.82
N PHE A 118 -3.11 -7.90 6.55
CA PHE A 118 -2.64 -7.01 5.48
C PHE A 118 -3.77 -6.71 4.49
N TYR A 119 -3.59 -5.65 3.70
CA TYR A 119 -4.53 -5.30 2.64
C TYR A 119 -4.64 -6.43 1.61
N ASP A 120 -5.87 -6.80 1.27
CA ASP A 120 -6.19 -8.00 0.50
C ASP A 120 -5.56 -8.05 -0.90
N SER A 121 -5.23 -6.91 -1.50
CA SER A 121 -4.59 -6.85 -2.83
C SER A 121 -3.15 -7.37 -2.85
N TYR A 122 -2.43 -7.41 -1.73
CA TYR A 122 -1.02 -7.85 -1.73
C TYR A 122 -0.89 -9.32 -2.14
N SER A 123 -1.74 -10.18 -1.60
CA SER A 123 -1.68 -11.62 -1.89
C SER A 123 -1.87 -11.98 -3.36
N PRO A 124 -2.91 -11.49 -4.06
CA PRO A 124 -3.07 -11.77 -5.48
C PRO A 124 -1.94 -11.18 -6.34
N VAL A 125 -1.39 -10.02 -5.98
CA VAL A 125 -0.25 -9.42 -6.68
C VAL A 125 0.99 -10.30 -6.56
N ILE A 126 1.33 -10.77 -5.36
CA ILE A 126 2.46 -11.68 -5.12
C ILE A 126 2.26 -12.98 -5.91
N ALA A 127 1.05 -13.54 -5.91
CA ALA A 127 0.73 -14.72 -6.69
C ALA A 127 0.82 -14.47 -8.21
N MET A 128 0.42 -13.28 -8.71
CA MET A 128 0.59 -12.90 -10.12
C MET A 128 2.06 -12.88 -10.53
N ALA A 129 2.93 -12.37 -9.67
CA ALA A 129 4.38 -12.36 -9.90
C ALA A 129 5.02 -13.77 -9.85
N GLY A 130 4.25 -14.81 -9.48
CA GLY A 130 4.82 -16.16 -9.30
C GLY A 130 5.67 -16.29 -8.04
N CYS A 131 5.47 -15.39 -7.08
CA CYS A 131 6.14 -15.36 -5.79
C CYS A 131 5.30 -16.04 -4.71
N GLU A 132 5.93 -16.36 -3.58
CA GLU A 132 5.28 -16.89 -2.39
C GLU A 132 5.19 -15.80 -1.32
N ARG A 133 4.03 -15.71 -0.64
CA ARG A 133 3.90 -14.83 0.50
C ARG A 133 4.36 -15.53 1.78
N ARG A 134 5.08 -14.79 2.63
CA ARG A 134 5.30 -15.13 4.03
C ARG A 134 4.69 -14.06 4.90
N ALA A 135 3.85 -14.42 5.85
CA ALA A 135 3.19 -13.48 6.73
C ALA A 135 3.60 -13.70 8.18
N VAL A 136 3.82 -12.61 8.90
CA VAL A 136 4.08 -12.59 10.34
C VAL A 136 2.99 -11.75 10.99
N PRO A 137 2.25 -12.30 11.96
CA PRO A 137 1.16 -11.57 12.59
C PRO A 137 1.69 -10.43 13.47
N LEU A 138 0.93 -9.32 13.50
CA LEU A 138 1.13 -8.28 14.51
C LEU A 138 0.96 -8.86 15.91
N MET A 139 1.71 -8.34 16.85
CA MET A 139 1.53 -8.62 18.28
C MET A 139 0.42 -7.73 18.86
N GLN A 140 -0.26 -8.24 19.89
CA GLN A 140 -1.15 -7.44 20.74
C GLN A 140 -0.55 -7.37 22.14
N ASP A 141 -0.28 -6.16 22.63
CA ASP A 141 0.34 -5.93 23.95
C ASP A 141 -0.63 -5.34 25.00
N GLY A 142 -1.95 -5.33 24.70
CA GLY A 142 -2.99 -4.74 25.54
C GLY A 142 -3.14 -3.22 25.42
N ARG A 143 -2.24 -2.55 24.70
CA ARG A 143 -2.30 -1.13 24.35
C ARG A 143 -2.65 -0.93 22.86
N GLY A 144 -2.52 -1.97 22.05
CA GLY A 144 -2.79 -1.93 20.63
C GLY A 144 -2.05 -3.03 19.89
N PHE A 145 -1.71 -2.73 18.65
CA PHE A 145 -0.93 -3.60 17.79
C PHE A 145 0.52 -3.11 17.71
N ALA A 146 1.46 -4.05 17.60
CA ALA A 146 2.89 -3.80 17.42
C ALA A 146 3.49 -4.77 16.39
N ILE A 147 4.58 -4.36 15.73
CA ILE A 147 5.26 -5.18 14.73
C ILE A 147 6.17 -6.20 15.44
N ASP A 148 6.02 -7.48 15.12
CA ASP A 148 6.93 -8.54 15.58
C ASP A 148 8.19 -8.60 14.70
N VAL A 149 9.14 -7.70 14.96
CA VAL A 149 10.40 -7.62 14.20
C VAL A 149 11.22 -8.91 14.36
N ASP A 150 11.20 -9.53 15.54
CA ASP A 150 11.89 -10.80 15.76
C ASP A 150 11.21 -11.96 15.00
N GLY A 151 9.89 -11.96 14.93
CA GLY A 151 9.12 -12.86 14.09
C GLY A 151 9.44 -12.71 12.62
N LEU A 152 9.51 -11.47 12.13
CA LEU A 152 9.92 -11.15 10.76
C LEU A 152 11.34 -11.66 10.49
N ARG A 153 12.30 -11.41 11.38
CA ARG A 153 13.69 -11.92 11.27
C ARG A 153 13.74 -13.43 11.15
N LYS A 154 12.96 -14.16 11.94
CA LYS A 154 12.88 -15.63 11.90
C LYS A 154 12.19 -16.18 10.64
N ALA A 155 11.29 -15.39 10.03
CA ALA A 155 10.58 -15.78 8.83
C ALA A 155 11.41 -15.61 7.54
N ILE A 156 12.51 -14.86 7.59
CA ILE A 156 13.39 -14.64 6.43
C ILE A 156 14.10 -15.96 6.06
N THR A 157 14.11 -16.24 4.76
CA THR A 157 14.86 -17.35 4.15
C THR A 157 15.76 -16.82 3.03
N PRO A 158 16.64 -17.63 2.45
CA PRO A 158 17.42 -17.22 1.28
C PRO A 158 16.58 -16.81 0.05
N LYS A 159 15.29 -17.20 0.03
CA LYS A 159 14.34 -16.83 -1.03
C LYS A 159 13.62 -15.51 -0.77
N THR A 160 13.63 -15.03 0.46
CA THR A 160 12.97 -13.75 0.81
C THR A 160 13.72 -12.60 0.16
N LYS A 161 13.03 -11.81 -0.68
CA LYS A 161 13.61 -10.72 -1.48
C LYS A 161 12.93 -9.38 -1.28
N ALA A 162 11.72 -9.37 -0.74
CA ALA A 162 10.99 -8.14 -0.50
C ALA A 162 10.23 -8.19 0.83
N LEU A 163 10.04 -7.02 1.42
CA LEU A 163 9.18 -6.75 2.57
C LEU A 163 8.19 -5.66 2.18
N ILE A 164 6.89 -5.91 2.36
CA ILE A 164 5.85 -4.86 2.23
C ILE A 164 5.51 -4.37 3.63
N VAL A 165 5.67 -3.06 3.84
CA VAL A 165 5.30 -2.34 5.07
C VAL A 165 4.16 -1.40 4.75
N ASN A 166 3.08 -1.45 5.55
CA ASN A 166 1.97 -0.52 5.43
C ASN A 166 1.80 0.26 6.74
N SER A 167 2.00 1.57 6.67
CA SER A 167 1.80 2.48 7.81
C SER A 167 1.37 3.87 7.30
N PRO A 168 0.26 4.43 7.84
CA PRO A 168 -0.69 3.83 8.76
C PRO A 168 -1.32 2.56 8.21
N HIS A 169 -1.55 1.59 9.07
CA HIS A 169 -1.80 0.20 8.70
C HIS A 169 -3.27 -0.10 8.41
N ASN A 170 -3.56 -0.70 7.26
CA ASN A 170 -4.87 -1.27 6.94
C ASN A 170 -4.83 -2.80 7.19
N PRO A 171 -5.66 -3.38 8.09
CA PRO A 171 -6.93 -2.80 8.59
C PRO A 171 -6.90 -2.28 10.04
N THR A 172 -5.77 -2.27 10.74
CA THR A 172 -5.77 -2.05 12.20
C THR A 172 -5.77 -0.57 12.61
N GLY A 173 -5.41 0.34 11.70
CA GLY A 173 -5.22 1.76 11.99
C GLY A 173 -3.94 2.06 12.80
N MET A 174 -3.09 1.06 13.04
CA MET A 174 -1.82 1.25 13.74
C MET A 174 -0.91 2.17 12.92
N VAL A 175 -0.21 3.05 13.60
CA VAL A 175 0.91 3.82 13.03
C VAL A 175 2.20 3.25 13.59
N ALA A 176 3.08 2.81 12.72
CA ALA A 176 4.37 2.25 13.16
C ALA A 176 5.19 3.33 13.88
N SER A 177 5.79 2.96 15.01
CA SER A 177 6.66 3.85 15.79
C SER A 177 8.03 4.04 15.12
N ASP A 178 8.74 5.09 15.53
CA ASP A 178 10.11 5.38 15.06
C ASP A 178 11.05 4.20 15.33
N GLU A 179 10.89 3.55 16.49
CA GLU A 179 11.68 2.38 16.89
C GLU A 179 11.39 1.17 16.01
N GLU A 180 10.11 0.92 15.68
CA GLU A 180 9.71 -0.18 14.80
C GLU A 180 10.22 0.04 13.38
N LEU A 181 10.05 1.26 12.82
CA LEU A 181 10.53 1.60 11.48
C LEU A 181 12.06 1.48 11.40
N LYS A 182 12.79 1.94 12.42
CA LYS A 182 14.24 1.78 12.48
C LYS A 182 14.65 0.30 12.51
N ALA A 183 13.99 -0.50 13.32
CA ALA A 183 14.27 -1.94 13.41
C ALA A 183 13.95 -2.68 12.11
N LEU A 184 12.87 -2.27 11.37
CA LEU A 184 12.55 -2.78 10.05
C LEU A 184 13.60 -2.37 9.01
N ALA A 185 14.08 -1.13 9.05
CA ALA A 185 15.14 -0.68 8.16
C ALA A 185 16.45 -1.46 8.38
N GLU A 186 16.86 -1.66 9.64
CA GLU A 186 18.01 -2.48 9.99
C GLU A 186 17.83 -3.92 9.51
N LEU A 187 16.66 -4.51 9.73
CA LEU A 187 16.32 -5.86 9.24
C LEU A 187 16.44 -5.97 7.71
N ALA A 188 15.90 -4.97 6.98
CA ALA A 188 15.92 -4.97 5.53
C ALA A 188 17.35 -4.85 4.97
N VAL A 189 18.19 -4.00 5.59
CA VAL A 189 19.61 -3.85 5.23
C VAL A 189 20.39 -5.13 5.51
N ASP A 190 20.22 -5.73 6.70
CA ASP A 190 20.91 -6.95 7.10
C ASP A 190 20.59 -8.14 6.21
N ALA A 191 19.37 -8.21 5.68
CA ALA A 191 18.88 -9.31 4.86
C ALA A 191 18.84 -9.00 3.35
N ASP A 192 19.33 -7.82 2.92
CA ASP A 192 19.32 -7.35 1.52
C ASP A 192 17.93 -7.45 0.88
N LEU A 193 16.91 -6.89 1.57
CA LEU A 193 15.53 -6.89 1.13
C LEU A 193 15.16 -5.59 0.42
N LEU A 194 14.40 -5.71 -0.68
CA LEU A 194 13.64 -4.61 -1.23
C LEU A 194 12.49 -4.27 -0.27
N VAL A 195 12.38 -3.01 0.15
CA VAL A 195 11.24 -2.53 0.94
C VAL A 195 10.24 -1.83 0.02
N ILE A 196 8.98 -2.25 0.08
CA ILE A 196 7.85 -1.56 -0.55
C ILE A 196 7.04 -0.94 0.59
N SER A 197 7.10 0.40 0.73
CA SER A 197 6.36 1.15 1.74
C SER A 197 5.03 1.62 1.16
N ASP A 198 3.93 1.10 1.72
CA ASP A 198 2.57 1.56 1.40
C ASP A 198 2.13 2.60 2.44
N GLU A 199 2.12 3.85 2.02
CA GLU A 199 1.84 5.02 2.85
C GLU A 199 0.54 5.72 2.44
N VAL A 200 -0.40 4.99 1.85
CA VAL A 200 -1.66 5.56 1.31
C VAL A 200 -2.43 6.38 2.34
N TYR A 201 -2.28 6.08 3.63
CA TYR A 201 -2.93 6.78 4.74
C TYR A 201 -2.03 7.80 5.47
N GLU A 202 -0.94 8.27 4.86
CA GLU A 202 0.07 9.14 5.49
C GLU A 202 -0.47 10.38 6.21
N HIS A 203 -1.64 10.88 5.77
CA HIS A 203 -2.31 12.04 6.37
C HIS A 203 -3.44 11.67 7.34
N LEU A 204 -3.78 10.39 7.51
CA LEU A 204 -4.85 9.90 8.38
C LEU A 204 -4.27 9.37 9.70
N VAL A 205 -3.62 10.25 10.43
CA VAL A 205 -3.06 10.00 11.77
C VAL A 205 -3.81 10.82 12.82
N PHE A 206 -4.05 10.21 13.98
CA PHE A 206 -4.87 10.77 15.06
C PHE A 206 -4.11 10.73 16.39
N ASP A 207 -4.69 11.32 17.43
CA ASP A 207 -4.22 11.26 18.82
C ASP A 207 -2.77 11.74 19.03
N GLY A 208 -2.31 12.66 18.18
CA GLY A 208 -0.95 13.18 18.25
C GLY A 208 0.14 12.25 17.69
N CYS A 209 -0.26 11.11 17.09
CA CYS A 209 0.68 10.26 16.35
C CYS A 209 1.28 11.02 15.16
N ARG A 210 2.49 10.66 14.80
CA ARG A 210 3.19 11.15 13.62
C ARG A 210 3.52 10.00 12.70
N HIS A 211 3.16 10.13 11.42
CA HIS A 211 3.65 9.24 10.38
C HIS A 211 5.09 9.63 9.99
N LEU A 212 5.95 8.63 9.86
CA LEU A 212 7.28 8.72 9.24
C LEU A 212 7.29 7.84 7.98
N PRO A 213 7.76 8.38 6.84
CA PRO A 213 7.87 7.61 5.61
C PRO A 213 9.03 6.62 5.63
#